data_f5125dd2597c1074fa7ea984a0eb2553
#
_entry.id   f5125dd2597c1074fa7ea984a0eb2553
#
_cell.length_a   1.000
_cell.length_b   1.000
_cell.length_c   1.000
_cell.angle_alpha   90.00
_cell.angle_beta   90.00
_cell.angle_gamma   90.00
#
_symmetry.space_group_name_H-M   'P 1'
#
loop_
_entity.id
_entity.type
_entity.pdbx_description
1 polymer ?
#
loop_
_entity_poly.entity_id
_entity_poly.type
_entity_poly.pdbx_seq_one_letter_code
_entity_poly.pdbx_strand_id
1 'polypeptide(L)'
;MGTEGTGTSVPHKKDWRENMGIANRKILHTDILIIGGGTAGCYAALTVREHSDYSIIIAEKANIKRSGCLAAGVNAINAYIVKGRKPEDYVDYCRKDADGIVREDLLLSMSQGLNRVTDKLEKLGLVILKDENGEYVARGNRNIKINGENMKPLLAKAVEELDNCQILNRVNITDYIVENNQILGAFGFSIEDNTAYEIRAKKVLCATGGAAGLYRPNNPGFSRHKMWYPPFNTGAGYAMGINAGAEMTTFEMRFIALRCKDTIAPTGTIAQGVGAKQVNSLGEVYENKYGLTTSQRVYGTVRENIEGRGPCYLRTEGITPEQDDSLKRAYLNMAPSQTLKWLESGKNPSEQNVEIEGTEPYIVGGHTASGYWVDNDRESTIRGLFAAGDVAGGCPQKYVTGAMVEGEIAAIAMVKQLDEGYLDPELDEETAFDRKIEEYDHFLDTDEKMFTYEAIEEAMQKVMDNYAGGISTHYQFNEKQLELAKEKIEQLQKLVWHISAHDMHELMFVYEVKERLTVALSVIAHLKDRKETRWHSFAENLDYPEKSKEWEIFVNSKMVDGELKMIHRDLVNLCQVPAGNMACLSLIHI
;
A
#
# COMPACT_ATOMS: atom_id res chain seq x y z
N MET A 1 -29.82 -23.63 -67.97
CA MET A 1 -29.90 -24.17 -66.59
C MET A 1 -28.94 -23.33 -65.76
N GLY A 2 -29.51 -22.36 -65.05
CA GLY A 2 -28.75 -21.43 -64.22
C GLY A 2 -28.51 -22.02 -62.86
N THR A 3 -27.31 -21.82 -62.32
CA THR A 3 -26.97 -22.13 -60.93
C THR A 3 -26.91 -20.78 -60.16
N GLU A 4 -27.88 -20.58 -59.30
CA GLU A 4 -27.93 -19.47 -58.37
C GLU A 4 -26.83 -19.66 -57.32
N GLY A 5 -25.91 -18.67 -57.23
CA GLY A 5 -24.92 -18.57 -56.19
C GLY A 5 -25.55 -17.94 -54.92
N THR A 6 -25.71 -18.71 -53.88
CA THR A 6 -26.08 -18.21 -52.55
C THR A 6 -24.91 -17.41 -51.95
N GLY A 7 -25.02 -16.10 -52.04
CA GLY A 7 -24.12 -15.21 -51.31
C GLY A 7 -24.40 -15.25 -49.81
N THR A 8 -23.48 -15.87 -49.05
CA THR A 8 -23.44 -15.74 -47.59
C THR A 8 -23.04 -14.33 -47.26
N SER A 9 -23.98 -13.52 -46.81
CA SER A 9 -23.70 -12.20 -46.23
C SER A 9 -22.87 -12.40 -44.97
N VAL A 10 -21.63 -11.95 -45.02
CA VAL A 10 -20.79 -11.73 -43.82
C VAL A 10 -21.57 -10.77 -42.92
N PRO A 11 -21.81 -11.09 -41.64
CA PRO A 11 -22.47 -10.14 -40.77
C PRO A 11 -21.63 -8.88 -40.72
N HIS A 12 -22.22 -7.74 -41.02
CA HIS A 12 -21.62 -6.43 -40.81
C HIS A 12 -21.05 -6.38 -39.39
N LYS A 13 -19.77 -6.07 -39.23
CA LYS A 13 -19.20 -5.69 -37.94
C LYS A 13 -20.16 -4.67 -37.35
N LYS A 14 -20.87 -5.03 -36.28
CA LYS A 14 -21.61 -4.07 -35.46
C LYS A 14 -20.65 -2.96 -35.16
N ASP A 15 -21.04 -1.74 -35.47
CA ASP A 15 -20.24 -0.55 -35.19
C ASP A 15 -20.17 -0.43 -33.66
N TRP A 16 -19.14 -1.02 -33.06
CA TRP A 16 -18.88 -0.99 -31.63
C TRP A 16 -18.46 0.42 -31.16
N ARG A 17 -18.36 1.37 -32.09
CA ARG A 17 -18.05 2.77 -31.84
C ARG A 17 -19.23 3.61 -31.30
N GLU A 18 -20.46 3.12 -31.38
CA GLU A 18 -21.66 3.89 -31.03
C GLU A 18 -21.93 4.06 -29.52
N ASN A 19 -21.11 3.50 -28.59
CA ASN A 19 -21.34 3.58 -27.14
C ASN A 19 -20.06 3.57 -26.30
N MET A 20 -19.06 4.38 -26.61
CA MET A 20 -17.80 4.41 -25.85
C MET A 20 -17.77 5.40 -24.68
N GLY A 21 -18.78 6.22 -24.48
CA GLY A 21 -18.90 7.18 -23.37
C GLY A 21 -19.61 6.61 -22.13
N ILE A 22 -19.66 7.42 -21.07
CA ILE A 22 -20.45 7.12 -19.88
C ILE A 22 -21.94 7.07 -20.24
N ALA A 23 -22.54 5.88 -20.12
CA ALA A 23 -23.95 5.65 -20.47
C ALA A 23 -24.89 5.82 -19.27
N ASN A 24 -24.42 5.56 -18.07
CA ASN A 24 -25.23 5.57 -16.85
C ASN A 24 -24.61 6.46 -15.78
N ARG A 25 -25.46 7.16 -15.03
CA ARG A 25 -25.08 7.98 -13.88
C ARG A 25 -25.74 7.44 -12.62
N LYS A 26 -25.00 7.27 -11.55
CA LYS A 26 -25.54 6.84 -10.25
C LYS A 26 -25.05 7.75 -9.15
N ILE A 27 -25.99 8.36 -8.43
CA ILE A 27 -25.74 9.08 -7.19
C ILE A 27 -26.16 8.15 -6.05
N LEU A 28 -25.22 7.85 -5.17
CA LEU A 28 -25.44 7.01 -3.99
C LEU A 28 -25.20 7.83 -2.73
N HIS A 29 -25.94 7.52 -1.66
CA HIS A 29 -25.80 8.16 -0.37
C HIS A 29 -25.51 7.12 0.70
N THR A 30 -24.61 7.44 1.63
CA THR A 30 -24.27 6.59 2.75
C THR A 30 -23.77 7.44 3.92
N ASP A 31 -23.82 6.93 5.14
CA ASP A 31 -23.19 7.60 6.28
C ASP A 31 -21.67 7.49 6.20
N ILE A 32 -21.16 6.30 5.84
CA ILE A 32 -19.73 6.01 5.77
C ILE A 32 -19.39 5.39 4.42
N LEU A 33 -18.45 6.01 3.70
CA LEU A 33 -17.82 5.44 2.50
C LEU A 33 -16.44 4.88 2.87
N ILE A 34 -16.20 3.61 2.58
CA ILE A 34 -14.89 2.98 2.71
C ILE A 34 -14.33 2.74 1.30
N ILE A 35 -13.18 3.36 1.00
CA ILE A 35 -12.51 3.20 -0.30
C ILE A 35 -11.38 2.18 -0.13
N GLY A 36 -11.60 0.98 -0.69
CA GLY A 36 -10.71 -0.17 -0.60
C GLY A 36 -11.19 -1.22 0.41
N GLY A 37 -11.60 -2.37 -0.11
CA GLY A 37 -12.02 -3.55 0.66
C GLY A 37 -10.83 -4.44 1.09
N GLY A 38 -9.67 -3.84 1.40
CA GLY A 38 -8.51 -4.52 1.96
C GLY A 38 -8.68 -4.89 3.43
N THR A 39 -7.57 -5.18 4.12
CA THR A 39 -7.58 -5.57 5.54
C THR A 39 -8.21 -4.51 6.44
N ALA A 40 -7.73 -3.26 6.32
CA ALA A 40 -8.21 -2.15 7.13
C ALA A 40 -9.69 -1.83 6.84
N GLY A 41 -10.08 -1.76 5.55
CA GLY A 41 -11.44 -1.44 5.15
C GLY A 41 -12.47 -2.49 5.56
N CYS A 42 -12.15 -3.79 5.37
CA CYS A 42 -13.03 -4.86 5.85
C CYS A 42 -13.22 -4.81 7.37
N TYR A 43 -12.13 -4.63 8.11
CA TYR A 43 -12.22 -4.62 9.57
C TYR A 43 -12.93 -3.36 10.10
N ALA A 44 -12.74 -2.21 9.44
CA ALA A 44 -13.49 -0.99 9.77
C ALA A 44 -14.99 -1.19 9.58
N ALA A 45 -15.44 -1.83 8.49
CA ALA A 45 -16.87 -2.11 8.27
C ALA A 45 -17.46 -3.01 9.37
N LEU A 46 -16.73 -4.07 9.77
CA LEU A 46 -17.13 -4.94 10.89
C LEU A 46 -17.23 -4.14 12.20
N THR A 47 -16.30 -3.22 12.43
CA THR A 47 -16.28 -2.38 13.64
C THR A 47 -17.43 -1.37 13.65
N VAL A 48 -17.72 -0.71 12.52
CA VAL A 48 -18.88 0.20 12.41
C VAL A 48 -20.17 -0.54 12.78
N ARG A 49 -20.38 -1.75 12.25
CA ARG A 49 -21.58 -2.55 12.56
C ARG A 49 -21.68 -2.97 14.04
N GLU A 50 -20.55 -3.17 14.69
CA GLU A 50 -20.52 -3.50 16.13
C GLU A 50 -20.93 -2.33 17.01
N HIS A 51 -20.75 -1.09 16.54
CA HIS A 51 -20.97 0.12 17.31
C HIS A 51 -22.18 0.95 16.86
N SER A 52 -22.74 0.68 15.66
CA SER A 52 -23.84 1.46 15.10
C SER A 52 -24.57 0.72 13.97
N ASP A 53 -25.72 1.27 13.56
CA ASP A 53 -26.47 0.86 12.38
C ASP A 53 -26.25 1.82 11.18
N TYR A 54 -25.23 2.68 11.21
CA TYR A 54 -24.90 3.58 10.11
C TYR A 54 -24.69 2.80 8.81
N SER A 55 -25.21 3.35 7.72
CA SER A 55 -25.05 2.77 6.39
C SER A 55 -23.61 2.86 5.90
N ILE A 56 -23.12 1.77 5.27
CA ILE A 56 -21.77 1.65 4.75
C ILE A 56 -21.81 1.35 3.27
N ILE A 57 -20.99 2.03 2.48
CA ILE A 57 -20.62 1.60 1.13
C ILE A 57 -19.12 1.28 1.12
N ILE A 58 -18.75 0.09 0.67
CA ILE A 58 -17.35 -0.23 0.34
C ILE A 58 -17.18 -0.19 -1.17
N ALA A 59 -16.35 0.73 -1.66
CA ALA A 59 -15.94 0.76 -3.06
C ALA A 59 -14.60 0.03 -3.23
N GLU A 60 -14.61 -1.08 -3.98
CA GLU A 60 -13.46 -1.94 -4.21
C GLU A 60 -13.13 -1.99 -5.72
N LYS A 61 -11.92 -1.57 -6.08
CA LYS A 61 -11.47 -1.55 -7.48
C LYS A 61 -11.43 -2.95 -8.11
N ALA A 62 -11.07 -3.97 -7.34
CA ALA A 62 -11.05 -5.37 -7.78
C ALA A 62 -12.28 -6.14 -7.25
N ASN A 63 -12.07 -7.19 -6.51
CA ASN A 63 -13.12 -7.95 -5.84
C ASN A 63 -12.73 -8.17 -4.38
N ILE A 64 -13.63 -7.84 -3.47
CA ILE A 64 -13.38 -7.87 -2.02
C ILE A 64 -12.92 -9.25 -1.52
N LYS A 65 -13.30 -10.34 -2.21
CA LYS A 65 -12.92 -11.71 -1.82
C LYS A 65 -11.42 -11.99 -1.92
N ARG A 66 -10.74 -11.34 -2.87
CA ARG A 66 -9.30 -11.55 -3.13
C ARG A 66 -8.63 -10.27 -3.65
N SER A 67 -8.69 -9.18 -2.89
CA SER A 67 -8.04 -7.91 -3.22
C SER A 67 -6.99 -7.50 -2.20
N GLY A 68 -6.11 -6.58 -2.60
CA GLY A 68 -5.07 -5.99 -1.78
C GLY A 68 -3.91 -6.95 -1.42
N CYS A 69 -3.07 -6.50 -0.52
CA CYS A 69 -1.83 -7.20 -0.13
C CYS A 69 -2.12 -8.59 0.50
N LEU A 70 -3.22 -8.72 1.22
CA LEU A 70 -3.61 -9.97 1.88
C LEU A 70 -4.13 -11.05 0.92
N ALA A 71 -4.37 -10.74 -0.35
CA ALA A 71 -4.83 -11.69 -1.36
C ALA A 71 -3.85 -12.87 -1.58
N ALA A 72 -2.55 -12.64 -1.36
CA ALA A 72 -1.51 -13.66 -1.50
C ALA A 72 -1.49 -14.67 -0.33
N GLY A 73 -2.19 -14.40 0.77
CA GLY A 73 -2.08 -15.19 1.99
C GLY A 73 -0.81 -14.87 2.79
N VAL A 74 -0.79 -15.28 4.06
CA VAL A 74 0.34 -15.08 4.97
C VAL A 74 0.52 -16.28 5.89
N ASN A 75 1.75 -16.55 6.33
CA ASN A 75 2.07 -17.67 7.23
C ASN A 75 2.40 -17.23 8.65
N ALA A 76 2.32 -15.96 8.93
CA ALA A 76 2.55 -15.39 10.26
C ALA A 76 1.81 -14.06 10.42
N ILE A 77 1.38 -13.78 11.64
CA ILE A 77 1.04 -12.44 12.08
C ILE A 77 2.34 -11.80 12.58
N ASN A 78 2.79 -10.74 11.92
CA ASN A 78 4.09 -10.12 12.19
C ASN A 78 4.03 -8.97 13.21
N ALA A 79 2.84 -8.48 13.54
CA ALA A 79 2.58 -7.53 14.60
C ALA A 79 1.70 -8.19 15.67
N TYR A 80 2.31 -8.59 16.75
CA TYR A 80 1.67 -9.27 17.89
C TYR A 80 2.50 -9.05 19.17
N ILE A 81 1.84 -8.83 20.29
CA ILE A 81 2.49 -8.68 21.59
C ILE A 81 2.60 -10.08 22.22
N VAL A 82 3.76 -10.72 22.07
CA VAL A 82 4.01 -12.06 22.61
C VAL A 82 4.09 -12.06 24.13
N LYS A 83 3.84 -13.19 24.76
CA LYS A 83 3.87 -13.37 26.23
C LYS A 83 5.19 -12.83 26.83
N GLY A 84 5.08 -12.00 27.87
CA GLY A 84 6.22 -11.34 28.52
C GLY A 84 6.68 -10.04 27.87
N ARG A 85 6.00 -9.57 26.80
CA ARG A 85 6.19 -8.26 26.16
C ARG A 85 5.00 -7.36 26.42
N LYS A 86 5.21 -6.07 26.16
CA LYS A 86 4.19 -5.02 26.29
C LYS A 86 4.14 -4.16 25.03
N PRO A 87 3.05 -3.38 24.81
CA PRO A 87 2.90 -2.51 23.64
C PRO A 87 4.07 -1.57 23.40
N GLU A 88 4.66 -1.01 24.48
CA GLU A 88 5.81 -0.10 24.39
C GLU A 88 7.06 -0.78 23.79
N ASP A 89 7.26 -2.08 24.02
CA ASP A 89 8.36 -2.83 23.39
C ASP A 89 8.22 -2.84 21.85
N TYR A 90 6.97 -2.79 21.35
CA TYR A 90 6.70 -2.70 19.92
C TYR A 90 7.00 -1.30 19.38
N VAL A 91 6.66 -0.25 20.13
CA VAL A 91 7.01 1.14 19.81
C VAL A 91 8.53 1.29 19.72
N ASP A 92 9.27 0.77 20.71
CA ASP A 92 10.75 0.79 20.71
C ASP A 92 11.35 0.08 19.50
N TYR A 93 10.77 -1.06 19.12
CA TYR A 93 11.20 -1.79 17.93
C TYR A 93 10.99 -0.96 16.65
N CYS A 94 9.81 -0.38 16.46
CA CYS A 94 9.49 0.44 15.28
C CYS A 94 10.34 1.71 15.21
N ARG A 95 10.55 2.37 16.36
CA ARG A 95 11.44 3.55 16.46
C ARG A 95 12.86 3.22 16.02
N LYS A 96 13.38 2.07 16.46
CA LYS A 96 14.72 1.62 16.08
C LYS A 96 14.82 1.29 14.59
N ASP A 97 13.83 0.60 14.01
CA ASP A 97 13.83 0.20 12.60
C ASP A 97 13.70 1.42 11.67
N ALA A 98 12.92 2.42 12.06
CA ALA A 98 12.73 3.67 11.33
C ALA A 98 13.72 4.80 11.72
N ASP A 99 14.75 4.47 12.49
CA ASP A 99 15.80 5.41 12.94
C ASP A 99 15.24 6.72 13.53
N GLY A 100 14.22 6.59 14.38
CA GLY A 100 13.62 7.67 15.16
C GLY A 100 12.42 8.38 14.51
N ILE A 101 12.25 8.31 13.20
CA ILE A 101 11.16 9.03 12.50
C ILE A 101 9.86 8.22 12.55
N VAL A 102 9.17 8.31 13.67
CA VAL A 102 7.89 7.63 13.92
C VAL A 102 6.96 8.48 14.78
N ARG A 103 5.66 8.29 14.62
CA ARG A 103 4.61 8.79 15.50
C ARG A 103 4.42 7.78 16.64
N GLU A 104 5.08 8.01 17.78
CA GLU A 104 5.01 7.08 18.93
C GLU A 104 3.60 6.95 19.51
N ASP A 105 2.81 8.02 19.46
CA ASP A 105 1.41 8.04 19.86
C ASP A 105 0.54 7.10 18.99
N LEU A 106 0.70 7.16 17.66
CA LEU A 106 0.00 6.26 16.75
C LEU A 106 0.47 4.80 16.91
N LEU A 107 1.77 4.58 17.10
CA LEU A 107 2.32 3.25 17.34
C LEU A 107 1.80 2.64 18.64
N LEU A 108 1.69 3.43 19.72
CA LEU A 108 1.19 2.94 20.99
C LEU A 108 -0.29 2.56 20.88
N SER A 109 -1.14 3.44 20.35
CA SER A 109 -2.57 3.13 20.18
C SER A 109 -2.80 1.91 19.29
N MET A 110 -2.02 1.75 18.23
CA MET A 110 -2.05 0.56 17.38
C MET A 110 -1.60 -0.69 18.15
N SER A 111 -0.44 -0.64 18.82
CA SER A 111 0.14 -1.83 19.46
C SER A 111 -0.73 -2.39 20.59
N GLN A 112 -1.50 -1.55 21.27
CA GLN A 112 -2.47 -1.95 22.30
C GLN A 112 -3.62 -2.79 21.75
N GLY A 113 -3.97 -2.64 20.46
CA GLY A 113 -5.04 -3.40 19.81
C GLY A 113 -4.64 -4.72 19.16
N LEU A 114 -3.33 -4.97 18.95
CA LEU A 114 -2.84 -6.08 18.11
C LEU A 114 -3.34 -7.46 18.53
N ASN A 115 -3.35 -7.76 19.84
CA ASN A 115 -3.79 -9.06 20.33
C ASN A 115 -5.30 -9.21 20.21
N ARG A 116 -6.08 -8.17 20.54
CA ARG A 116 -7.54 -8.19 20.44
C ARG A 116 -8.03 -8.49 19.03
N VAL A 117 -7.45 -7.81 18.02
CA VAL A 117 -7.84 -8.07 16.61
C VAL A 117 -7.39 -9.46 16.14
N THR A 118 -6.29 -9.99 16.68
CA THR A 118 -5.84 -11.36 16.43
C THR A 118 -6.83 -12.39 16.97
N ASP A 119 -7.29 -12.23 18.22
CA ASP A 119 -8.29 -13.11 18.83
C ASP A 119 -9.63 -13.05 18.06
N LYS A 120 -9.98 -11.89 17.51
CA LYS A 120 -11.17 -11.76 16.67
C LYS A 120 -11.01 -12.49 15.33
N LEU A 121 -9.82 -12.46 14.71
CA LEU A 121 -9.53 -13.26 13.52
C LEU A 121 -9.67 -14.77 13.78
N GLU A 122 -9.21 -15.26 14.92
CA GLU A 122 -9.39 -16.66 15.30
C GLU A 122 -10.87 -17.02 15.43
N LYS A 123 -11.68 -16.14 16.04
CA LYS A 123 -13.14 -16.32 16.14
C LYS A 123 -13.84 -16.32 14.78
N LEU A 124 -13.30 -15.59 13.80
CA LEU A 124 -13.78 -15.60 12.42
C LEU A 124 -13.37 -16.86 11.64
N GLY A 125 -12.52 -17.72 12.24
CA GLY A 125 -12.09 -19.00 11.65
C GLY A 125 -10.65 -19.02 11.14
N LEU A 126 -9.82 -18.02 11.46
CA LEU A 126 -8.40 -18.09 11.15
C LEU A 126 -7.72 -19.18 11.99
N VAL A 127 -6.98 -20.05 11.32
CA VAL A 127 -6.21 -21.10 12.00
C VAL A 127 -4.89 -20.52 12.52
N ILE A 128 -4.79 -20.34 13.84
CA ILE A 128 -3.57 -19.94 14.53
C ILE A 128 -2.93 -21.18 15.14
N LEU A 129 -1.63 -21.37 14.94
CA LEU A 129 -0.93 -22.55 15.45
C LEU A 129 -0.74 -22.41 16.97
N LYS A 130 -1.11 -23.48 17.71
CA LYS A 130 -1.00 -23.56 19.18
C LYS A 130 -0.02 -24.65 19.58
N ASP A 131 0.67 -24.42 20.69
CA ASP A 131 1.52 -25.42 21.33
C ASP A 131 0.69 -26.42 22.17
N GLU A 132 1.37 -27.34 22.84
CA GLU A 132 0.76 -28.37 23.71
C GLU A 132 -0.02 -27.79 24.92
N ASN A 133 0.25 -26.53 25.28
CA ASN A 133 -0.43 -25.82 26.37
C ASN A 133 -1.62 -24.98 25.85
N GLY A 134 -1.86 -24.96 24.52
CA GLY A 134 -2.90 -24.14 23.89
C GLY A 134 -2.50 -22.69 23.65
N GLU A 135 -1.23 -22.31 23.90
CA GLU A 135 -0.71 -20.96 23.65
C GLU A 135 -0.31 -20.79 22.18
N TYR A 136 -0.43 -19.58 21.63
CA TYR A 136 -0.01 -19.30 20.26
C TYR A 136 1.50 -19.52 20.07
N VAL A 137 1.87 -20.24 19.00
CA VAL A 137 3.27 -20.53 18.68
C VAL A 137 3.96 -19.25 18.22
N ALA A 138 4.82 -18.69 19.07
CA ALA A 138 5.62 -17.52 18.76
C ALA A 138 6.68 -17.82 17.68
N ARG A 139 6.97 -16.81 16.85
CA ARG A 139 8.08 -16.78 15.90
C ARG A 139 8.91 -15.50 16.16
N GLY A 140 9.92 -15.61 17.01
CA GLY A 140 10.67 -14.44 17.50
C GLY A 140 9.87 -13.63 18.54
N ASN A 141 10.13 -12.32 18.62
CA ASN A 141 9.69 -11.47 19.73
C ASN A 141 8.37 -10.73 19.50
N ARG A 142 7.77 -10.80 18.29
CA ARG A 142 6.61 -10.01 17.89
C ARG A 142 5.72 -10.70 16.85
N ASN A 143 5.93 -11.97 16.63
CA ASN A 143 5.24 -12.71 15.56
C ASN A 143 4.66 -14.00 16.12
N ILE A 144 3.54 -14.44 15.55
CA ILE A 144 2.96 -15.76 15.77
C ILE A 144 2.74 -16.50 14.46
N LYS A 145 2.77 -17.84 14.51
CA LYS A 145 2.57 -18.69 13.32
C LYS A 145 1.09 -18.93 13.06
N ILE A 146 0.69 -18.79 11.80
CA ILE A 146 -0.68 -19.02 11.36
C ILE A 146 -0.71 -19.85 10.07
N ASN A 147 -1.89 -20.35 9.74
CA ASN A 147 -2.24 -20.83 8.41
C ASN A 147 -3.23 -19.82 7.80
N GLY A 148 -2.71 -18.76 7.17
CA GLY A 148 -3.47 -17.57 6.78
C GLY A 148 -3.76 -17.45 5.30
N GLU A 149 -3.77 -18.54 4.55
CA GLU A 149 -4.12 -18.54 3.13
C GLU A 149 -5.54 -18.01 2.88
N ASN A 150 -6.47 -18.34 3.77
CA ASN A 150 -7.88 -17.96 3.68
C ASN A 150 -8.25 -16.69 4.46
N MET A 151 -7.31 -15.96 5.03
CA MET A 151 -7.60 -14.80 5.88
C MET A 151 -8.43 -13.74 5.13
N LYS A 152 -8.07 -13.42 3.89
CA LYS A 152 -8.83 -12.46 3.08
C LYS A 152 -10.25 -12.94 2.77
N PRO A 153 -10.49 -14.18 2.31
CA PRO A 153 -11.84 -14.74 2.18
C PRO A 153 -12.67 -14.73 3.46
N LEU A 154 -12.07 -15.00 4.62
CA LEU A 154 -12.77 -14.93 5.92
C LEU A 154 -13.27 -13.52 6.22
N LEU A 155 -12.41 -12.50 6.07
CA LEU A 155 -12.80 -11.11 6.25
C LEU A 155 -13.88 -10.69 5.25
N ALA A 156 -13.75 -11.04 3.99
CA ALA A 156 -14.72 -10.72 2.95
C ALA A 156 -16.09 -11.33 3.25
N LYS A 157 -16.12 -12.62 3.64
CA LYS A 157 -17.36 -13.30 4.02
C LYS A 157 -18.03 -12.60 5.21
N ALA A 158 -17.28 -12.26 6.25
CA ALA A 158 -17.83 -11.56 7.41
C ALA A 158 -18.45 -10.19 7.03
N VAL A 159 -17.85 -9.47 6.08
CA VAL A 159 -18.40 -8.19 5.58
C VAL A 159 -19.63 -8.41 4.68
N GLU A 160 -19.63 -9.46 3.84
CA GLU A 160 -20.79 -9.81 3.00
C GLU A 160 -22.04 -10.18 3.81
N GLU A 161 -21.88 -10.58 5.08
CA GLU A 161 -22.97 -10.92 6.01
C GLU A 161 -23.54 -9.69 6.74
N LEU A 162 -22.97 -8.47 6.57
CA LEU A 162 -23.47 -7.23 7.18
C LEU A 162 -24.71 -6.71 6.44
N ASP A 163 -25.78 -6.45 7.19
CA ASP A 163 -27.07 -5.98 6.67
C ASP A 163 -27.08 -4.47 6.35
N ASN A 164 -26.16 -3.69 6.92
CA ASN A 164 -26.00 -2.25 6.70
C ASN A 164 -24.87 -1.88 5.72
N CYS A 165 -24.26 -2.87 5.02
CA CYS A 165 -23.11 -2.66 4.15
C CYS A 165 -23.40 -3.05 2.70
N GLN A 166 -23.26 -2.10 1.79
CA GLN A 166 -23.26 -2.33 0.35
C GLN A 166 -21.83 -2.43 -0.18
N ILE A 167 -21.50 -3.50 -0.90
CA ILE A 167 -20.20 -3.70 -1.52
C ILE A 167 -20.29 -3.41 -3.01
N LEU A 168 -19.52 -2.44 -3.49
CA LEU A 168 -19.37 -2.12 -4.90
C LEU A 168 -18.03 -2.69 -5.38
N ASN A 169 -18.02 -3.92 -5.86
CA ASN A 169 -16.85 -4.50 -6.52
C ASN A 169 -16.70 -3.90 -7.92
N ARG A 170 -15.47 -3.86 -8.44
CA ARG A 170 -15.15 -3.35 -9.76
C ARG A 170 -15.52 -1.87 -9.94
N VAL A 171 -15.45 -1.09 -8.86
CA VAL A 171 -15.63 0.36 -8.89
C VAL A 171 -14.33 1.06 -8.53
N ASN A 172 -13.77 1.78 -9.49
CA ASN A 172 -12.57 2.57 -9.33
C ASN A 172 -12.94 3.98 -8.86
N ILE A 173 -12.54 4.36 -7.65
CA ILE A 173 -12.68 5.71 -7.13
C ILE A 173 -11.50 6.55 -7.61
N THR A 174 -11.77 7.75 -8.11
CA THR A 174 -10.78 8.60 -8.78
C THR A 174 -10.47 9.89 -8.05
N ASP A 175 -11.47 10.48 -7.37
CA ASP A 175 -11.33 11.78 -6.73
C ASP A 175 -12.24 11.90 -5.51
N TYR A 176 -11.80 12.68 -4.52
CA TYR A 176 -12.66 13.10 -3.41
C TYR A 176 -13.53 14.29 -3.79
N ILE A 177 -14.70 14.37 -3.18
CA ILE A 177 -15.52 15.56 -3.16
C ILE A 177 -15.22 16.29 -1.85
N VAL A 178 -14.55 17.43 -1.94
CA VAL A 178 -14.14 18.23 -0.77
C VAL A 178 -14.59 19.67 -0.94
N GLU A 179 -15.23 20.19 0.07
CA GLU A 179 -15.63 21.61 0.13
C GLU A 179 -15.29 22.18 1.52
N ASN A 180 -14.74 23.38 1.54
CA ASN A 180 -14.37 24.07 2.79
C ASN A 180 -13.53 23.21 3.77
N ASN A 181 -12.58 22.43 3.22
CA ASN A 181 -11.75 21.47 3.95
C ASN A 181 -12.57 20.37 4.67
N GLN A 182 -13.71 19.99 4.12
CA GLN A 182 -14.56 18.90 4.61
C GLN A 182 -14.83 17.91 3.48
N ILE A 183 -14.72 16.62 3.77
CA ILE A 183 -15.08 15.55 2.84
C ILE A 183 -16.59 15.44 2.71
N LEU A 184 -17.09 15.23 1.49
CA LEU A 184 -18.52 15.07 1.18
C LEU A 184 -18.79 13.77 0.40
N GLY A 185 -17.74 13.07 -0.02
CA GLY A 185 -17.86 11.85 -0.78
C GLY A 185 -16.72 11.64 -1.78
N ALA A 186 -17.01 10.93 -2.86
CA ALA A 186 -16.04 10.62 -3.90
C ALA A 186 -16.70 10.35 -5.25
N PHE A 187 -15.96 10.60 -6.33
CA PHE A 187 -16.31 10.20 -7.70
C PHE A 187 -15.60 8.90 -8.07
N GLY A 188 -16.24 8.13 -8.95
CA GLY A 188 -15.66 6.92 -9.50
C GLY A 188 -16.44 6.39 -10.70
N PHE A 189 -15.99 5.25 -11.21
CA PHE A 189 -16.67 4.55 -12.30
C PHE A 189 -16.56 3.04 -12.16
N SER A 190 -17.52 2.33 -12.76
CA SER A 190 -17.46 0.87 -12.91
C SER A 190 -16.47 0.50 -14.01
N ILE A 191 -15.63 -0.51 -13.76
CA ILE A 191 -14.72 -1.06 -14.78
C ILE A 191 -15.37 -2.17 -15.63
N GLU A 192 -16.61 -2.53 -15.35
CA GLU A 192 -17.35 -3.59 -16.04
C GLU A 192 -18.46 -3.05 -16.96
N ASP A 193 -18.99 -1.88 -16.64
CA ASP A 193 -20.03 -1.23 -17.42
C ASP A 193 -19.80 0.29 -17.48
N ASN A 194 -20.48 0.97 -18.37
CA ASN A 194 -20.30 2.42 -18.62
C ASN A 194 -21.07 3.26 -17.58
N THR A 195 -20.88 2.96 -16.27
CA THR A 195 -21.54 3.68 -15.18
C THR A 195 -20.54 4.58 -14.43
N ALA A 196 -20.82 5.87 -14.35
CA ALA A 196 -20.16 6.78 -13.44
C ALA A 196 -20.92 6.87 -12.10
N TYR A 197 -20.17 7.03 -11.02
CA TYR A 197 -20.68 7.12 -9.65
C TYR A 197 -20.29 8.47 -9.03
N GLU A 198 -21.25 9.08 -8.38
CA GLU A 198 -21.07 10.05 -7.31
C GLU A 198 -21.54 9.40 -6.01
N ILE A 199 -20.65 9.19 -5.06
CA ILE A 199 -20.97 8.57 -3.77
C ILE A 199 -20.86 9.64 -2.70
N ARG A 200 -21.98 10.11 -2.19
CA ARG A 200 -22.05 11.09 -1.10
C ARG A 200 -21.97 10.39 0.23
N ALA A 201 -21.10 10.89 1.09
CA ALA A 201 -20.86 10.29 2.39
C ALA A 201 -20.53 11.34 3.44
N LYS A 202 -21.06 11.16 4.65
CA LYS A 202 -20.78 12.03 5.80
C LYS A 202 -19.35 11.85 6.31
N LYS A 203 -18.83 10.62 6.21
CA LYS A 203 -17.46 10.23 6.56
C LYS A 203 -16.87 9.34 5.47
N VAL A 204 -15.57 9.48 5.22
CA VAL A 204 -14.85 8.66 4.24
C VAL A 204 -13.61 8.06 4.89
N LEU A 205 -13.44 6.74 4.77
CA LEU A 205 -12.23 6.04 5.14
C LEU A 205 -11.44 5.67 3.88
N CYS A 206 -10.24 6.21 3.73
CA CYS A 206 -9.26 5.77 2.75
C CYS A 206 -8.53 4.54 3.27
N ALA A 207 -8.71 3.37 2.63
CA ALA A 207 -8.08 2.10 2.95
C ALA A 207 -7.49 1.42 1.70
N THR A 208 -6.95 2.23 0.78
CA THR A 208 -6.53 1.83 -0.57
C THR A 208 -5.17 1.11 -0.61
N GLY A 209 -4.46 1.03 0.51
CA GLY A 209 -3.10 0.51 0.54
C GLY A 209 -2.06 1.52 0.03
N GLY A 210 -0.86 1.03 -0.27
CA GLY A 210 0.27 1.84 -0.74
C GLY A 210 0.34 2.05 -2.25
N ALA A 211 1.54 2.39 -2.75
CA ALA A 211 1.81 2.62 -4.16
C ALA A 211 2.93 1.72 -4.68
N ALA A 212 2.60 0.93 -5.71
CA ALA A 212 3.49 0.13 -6.52
C ALA A 212 3.58 0.67 -7.95
N GLY A 213 4.64 0.28 -8.67
CA GLY A 213 4.79 0.60 -10.08
C GLY A 213 5.23 2.03 -10.38
N LEU A 214 5.72 2.77 -9.38
CA LEU A 214 6.37 4.07 -9.57
C LEU A 214 7.74 3.92 -10.23
N TYR A 215 8.44 2.84 -9.94
CA TYR A 215 9.76 2.48 -10.44
C TYR A 215 9.67 1.27 -11.34
N ARG A 216 10.70 1.08 -12.15
CA ARG A 216 10.80 -0.07 -13.05
C ARG A 216 10.86 -1.37 -12.25
N PRO A 217 9.98 -2.35 -12.51
CA PRO A 217 9.97 -3.61 -11.78
C PRO A 217 11.31 -4.35 -11.86
N ASN A 218 11.85 -4.78 -10.74
CA ASN A 218 13.11 -5.53 -10.66
C ASN A 218 12.87 -7.04 -10.82
N ASN A 219 12.53 -7.46 -12.02
CA ASN A 219 12.39 -8.87 -12.35
C ASN A 219 12.58 -9.10 -13.84
N PRO A 220 12.82 -10.34 -14.29
CA PRO A 220 12.94 -10.64 -15.71
C PRO A 220 11.69 -10.22 -16.49
N GLY A 221 11.91 -9.44 -17.55
CA GLY A 221 10.85 -8.89 -18.38
C GLY A 221 10.07 -7.72 -17.77
N PHE A 222 10.55 -7.16 -16.67
CA PHE A 222 9.91 -6.01 -15.98
C PHE A 222 8.42 -6.20 -15.74
N SER A 223 8.06 -7.42 -15.35
CA SER A 223 6.66 -7.83 -15.22
C SER A 223 6.02 -7.28 -13.95
N ARG A 224 4.90 -6.55 -14.10
CA ARG A 224 4.10 -6.10 -12.96
C ARG A 224 3.56 -7.28 -12.11
N HIS A 225 3.33 -8.43 -12.71
CA HIS A 225 2.83 -9.62 -12.00
C HIS A 225 3.86 -10.33 -11.11
N LYS A 226 5.13 -9.91 -11.17
CA LYS A 226 6.22 -10.40 -10.33
C LYS A 226 6.77 -9.33 -9.38
N MET A 227 6.00 -8.28 -9.12
CA MET A 227 6.33 -7.27 -8.11
C MET A 227 6.01 -7.80 -6.71
N TRP A 228 6.81 -7.39 -5.72
CA TRP A 228 6.60 -7.82 -4.33
C TRP A 228 5.30 -7.26 -3.75
N TYR A 229 4.97 -6.00 -4.03
CA TYR A 229 3.74 -5.35 -3.58
C TYR A 229 2.67 -5.46 -4.68
N PRO A 230 1.36 -5.57 -4.33
CA PRO A 230 0.32 -5.75 -5.34
C PRO A 230 0.35 -4.66 -6.41
N PRO A 231 0.41 -5.03 -7.70
CA PRO A 231 0.58 -4.08 -8.80
C PRO A 231 -0.62 -3.15 -9.02
N PHE A 232 -1.79 -3.52 -8.50
CA PHE A 232 -3.02 -2.74 -8.59
C PHE A 232 -3.21 -1.74 -7.43
N ASN A 233 -2.31 -1.75 -6.45
CA ASN A 233 -2.18 -0.70 -5.46
C ASN A 233 -1.28 0.40 -6.05
N THR A 234 -1.88 1.38 -6.68
CA THR A 234 -1.21 2.36 -7.55
C THR A 234 -0.93 3.69 -6.86
N GLY A 235 -1.37 3.80 -5.59
CA GLY A 235 -1.31 5.04 -4.84
C GLY A 235 -2.54 5.93 -5.06
N ALA A 236 -3.67 5.36 -5.49
CA ALA A 236 -4.91 6.10 -5.69
C ALA A 236 -5.30 6.97 -4.50
N GLY A 237 -5.29 6.40 -3.29
CA GLY A 237 -5.58 7.14 -2.06
C GLY A 237 -4.61 8.29 -1.80
N TYR A 238 -3.32 8.08 -2.05
CA TYR A 238 -2.33 9.17 -1.95
C TYR A 238 -2.62 10.28 -2.97
N ALA A 239 -2.82 9.92 -4.23
CA ALA A 239 -3.09 10.90 -5.29
C ALA A 239 -4.37 11.71 -5.02
N MET A 240 -5.46 11.04 -4.64
CA MET A 240 -6.70 11.70 -4.25
C MET A 240 -6.48 12.67 -3.08
N GLY A 241 -5.75 12.25 -2.04
CA GLY A 241 -5.45 13.09 -0.88
C GLY A 241 -4.57 14.28 -1.22
N ILE A 242 -3.52 14.09 -2.02
CA ILE A 242 -2.64 15.16 -2.49
C ILE A 242 -3.45 16.20 -3.27
N ASN A 243 -4.25 15.75 -4.26
CA ASN A 243 -5.06 16.63 -5.09
C ASN A 243 -6.13 17.38 -4.29
N ALA A 244 -6.69 16.76 -3.24
CA ALA A 244 -7.65 17.38 -2.34
C ALA A 244 -7.01 18.28 -1.26
N GLY A 245 -5.69 18.36 -1.20
CA GLY A 245 -4.97 19.17 -0.22
C GLY A 245 -4.84 18.55 1.16
N ALA A 246 -4.93 17.22 1.30
CA ALA A 246 -4.54 16.53 2.52
C ALA A 246 -3.02 16.58 2.71
N GLU A 247 -2.58 16.64 3.96
CA GLU A 247 -1.16 16.61 4.28
C GLU A 247 -0.63 15.17 4.22
N MET A 248 0.50 14.98 3.53
CA MET A 248 1.23 13.73 3.41
C MET A 248 2.54 13.79 4.16
N THR A 249 3.04 12.66 4.64
CA THR A 249 4.29 12.57 5.42
C THR A 249 5.26 11.53 4.87
N THR A 250 6.54 11.82 4.96
CA THR A 250 7.68 10.87 4.91
C THR A 250 7.73 10.01 3.63
N PHE A 251 7.37 10.58 2.45
CA PHE A 251 7.44 9.87 1.17
C PHE A 251 8.87 9.60 0.70
N GLU A 252 9.86 10.25 1.30
CA GLU A 252 11.27 9.95 1.09
C GLU A 252 11.70 8.62 1.70
N MET A 253 10.99 8.08 2.71
CA MET A 253 11.22 6.76 3.29
C MET A 253 10.54 5.69 2.41
N ARG A 254 11.11 5.46 1.23
CA ARG A 254 10.61 4.45 0.29
C ARG A 254 10.94 3.05 0.80
N PHE A 255 10.00 2.13 0.66
CA PHE A 255 10.24 0.75 1.07
C PHE A 255 10.88 -0.06 -0.06
N ILE A 256 12.04 -0.64 0.19
CA ILE A 256 12.69 -1.63 -0.66
C ILE A 256 12.72 -2.96 0.11
N ALA A 257 11.99 -3.95 -0.37
CA ALA A 257 11.99 -5.27 0.24
C ALA A 257 13.23 -6.07 -0.20
N LEU A 258 13.86 -6.77 0.74
CA LEU A 258 14.76 -7.86 0.40
C LEU A 258 13.93 -9.10 0.09
N ARG A 259 14.10 -9.69 -1.10
CA ARG A 259 13.33 -10.84 -1.58
C ARG A 259 14.21 -11.97 -2.09
N CYS A 260 13.63 -13.15 -2.23
CA CYS A 260 14.24 -14.22 -3.00
C CYS A 260 14.26 -13.81 -4.47
N LYS A 261 15.44 -13.78 -5.09
CA LYS A 261 15.63 -13.24 -6.43
C LYS A 261 14.66 -13.82 -7.45
N ASP A 262 14.18 -12.99 -8.36
CA ASP A 262 13.24 -13.32 -9.45
C ASP A 262 11.89 -13.88 -8.99
N THR A 263 11.52 -13.70 -7.72
CA THR A 263 10.24 -14.12 -7.15
C THR A 263 9.59 -12.97 -6.37
N ILE A 264 8.32 -13.14 -5.99
CA ILE A 264 7.65 -12.25 -5.03
C ILE A 264 7.91 -12.66 -3.57
N ALA A 265 8.70 -13.70 -3.34
CA ALA A 265 8.86 -14.35 -2.04
C ALA A 265 9.66 -13.49 -1.06
N PRO A 266 9.08 -13.11 0.10
CA PRO A 266 9.80 -12.35 1.11
C PRO A 266 10.83 -13.23 1.83
N THR A 267 11.94 -12.63 2.23
CA THR A 267 13.06 -13.31 2.90
C THR A 267 12.83 -13.59 4.39
N GLY A 268 11.87 -12.90 5.03
CA GLY A 268 11.65 -12.97 6.48
C GLY A 268 11.40 -14.39 7.01
N THR A 269 10.70 -15.22 6.25
CA THR A 269 10.42 -16.62 6.63
C THR A 269 11.69 -17.47 6.66
N ILE A 270 12.63 -17.24 5.74
CA ILE A 270 13.94 -17.94 5.73
C ILE A 270 14.81 -17.38 6.85
N ALA A 271 15.00 -16.06 6.92
CA ALA A 271 15.88 -15.43 7.90
C ALA A 271 15.44 -15.68 9.35
N GLN A 272 14.14 -15.58 9.66
CA GLN A 272 13.62 -15.75 11.02
C GLN A 272 13.15 -17.18 11.30
N GLY A 273 12.59 -17.86 10.29
CA GLY A 273 12.01 -19.19 10.47
C GLY A 273 13.06 -20.29 10.68
N VAL A 274 14.19 -20.20 9.98
CA VAL A 274 15.29 -21.18 10.11
C VAL A 274 16.62 -20.53 10.54
N GLY A 275 16.61 -19.23 10.88
CA GLY A 275 17.79 -18.52 11.36
C GLY A 275 18.87 -18.29 10.30
N ALA A 276 18.51 -18.31 9.02
CA ALA A 276 19.44 -18.15 7.91
C ALA A 276 20.10 -16.76 7.92
N LYS A 277 21.45 -16.75 7.78
CA LYS A 277 22.27 -15.54 7.75
C LYS A 277 22.47 -15.06 6.32
N GLN A 278 22.57 -13.72 6.14
CA GLN A 278 22.97 -13.13 4.87
C GLN A 278 24.46 -13.38 4.63
N VAL A 279 24.77 -14.01 3.50
CA VAL A 279 26.15 -14.31 3.08
C VAL A 279 26.40 -13.85 1.66
N ASN A 280 27.65 -13.46 1.37
CA ASN A 280 28.10 -13.14 0.03
C ASN A 280 28.56 -14.41 -0.75
N SER A 281 29.02 -14.24 -1.98
CA SER A 281 29.49 -15.34 -2.82
C SER A 281 30.73 -16.07 -2.26
N LEU A 282 31.47 -15.43 -1.36
CA LEU A 282 32.61 -16.03 -0.67
C LEU A 282 32.22 -16.83 0.58
N GLY A 283 30.91 -16.87 0.91
CA GLY A 283 30.38 -17.51 2.11
C GLY A 283 30.54 -16.69 3.41
N GLU A 284 30.96 -15.44 3.32
CA GLU A 284 31.15 -14.57 4.46
C GLU A 284 29.83 -13.98 4.94
N VAL A 285 29.57 -14.01 6.25
CA VAL A 285 28.40 -13.36 6.86
C VAL A 285 28.66 -11.86 6.93
N TYR A 286 27.85 -11.07 6.22
CA TYR A 286 28.06 -9.62 6.12
C TYR A 286 27.01 -8.78 6.87
N GLU A 287 25.92 -9.36 7.33
CA GLU A 287 24.79 -8.60 7.93
C GLU A 287 25.20 -7.73 9.13
N ASN A 288 26.18 -8.15 9.91
CA ASN A 288 26.69 -7.38 11.07
C ASN A 288 27.56 -6.18 10.65
N LYS A 289 28.16 -6.21 9.45
CA LYS A 289 28.99 -5.12 8.93
C LYS A 289 28.17 -3.88 8.61
N TYR A 290 26.95 -4.06 8.09
CA TYR A 290 26.10 -2.97 7.61
C TYR A 290 24.94 -2.64 8.55
N GLY A 291 24.55 -3.55 9.43
CA GLY A 291 23.45 -3.43 10.38
C GLY A 291 22.27 -4.35 10.06
N LEU A 292 21.28 -4.34 10.96
CA LEU A 292 20.19 -5.31 10.98
C LEU A 292 18.80 -4.73 10.76
N THR A 293 18.67 -3.40 10.62
CA THR A 293 17.40 -2.78 10.25
C THR A 293 17.01 -3.16 8.81
N THR A 294 15.76 -2.99 8.46
CA THR A 294 15.25 -3.37 7.14
C THR A 294 16.04 -2.70 6.02
N SER A 295 16.28 -1.39 6.09
CA SER A 295 17.04 -0.65 5.09
C SER A 295 18.51 -1.07 5.03
N GLN A 296 19.15 -1.33 6.19
CA GLN A 296 20.54 -1.74 6.27
C GLN A 296 20.80 -3.14 5.68
N ARG A 297 19.85 -4.06 5.82
CA ARG A 297 19.94 -5.39 5.20
C ARG A 297 19.94 -5.33 3.67
N VAL A 298 19.11 -4.48 3.10
CA VAL A 298 19.11 -4.20 1.66
C VAL A 298 20.42 -3.55 1.25
N TYR A 299 20.85 -2.52 1.98
CA TYR A 299 22.10 -1.81 1.74
C TYR A 299 23.31 -2.74 1.72
N GLY A 300 23.42 -3.64 2.73
CA GLY A 300 24.49 -4.63 2.77
C GLY A 300 24.53 -5.51 1.52
N THR A 301 23.38 -5.99 1.05
CA THR A 301 23.27 -6.79 -0.19
C THR A 301 23.72 -5.99 -1.40
N VAL A 302 23.30 -4.74 -1.51
CA VAL A 302 23.70 -3.84 -2.62
C VAL A 302 25.21 -3.57 -2.60
N ARG A 303 25.77 -3.26 -1.41
CA ARG A 303 27.20 -2.99 -1.26
C ARG A 303 28.07 -4.21 -1.59
N GLU A 304 27.71 -5.40 -1.13
CA GLU A 304 28.44 -6.62 -1.45
C GLU A 304 28.44 -6.89 -2.97
N ASN A 305 27.31 -6.63 -3.65
CA ASN A 305 27.24 -6.73 -5.12
C ASN A 305 28.14 -5.70 -5.83
N ILE A 306 28.08 -4.41 -5.42
CA ILE A 306 28.91 -3.35 -6.01
C ILE A 306 30.41 -3.62 -5.82
N GLU A 307 30.79 -4.15 -4.65
CA GLU A 307 32.19 -4.46 -4.32
C GLU A 307 32.69 -5.79 -4.93
N GLY A 308 31.89 -6.42 -5.80
CA GLY A 308 32.26 -7.63 -6.54
C GLY A 308 32.22 -8.92 -5.70
N ARG A 309 31.60 -8.90 -4.52
CA ARG A 309 31.41 -10.07 -3.67
C ARG A 309 30.01 -10.69 -3.78
N GLY A 310 29.17 -10.17 -4.68
CA GLY A 310 27.90 -10.81 -5.05
C GLY A 310 28.08 -12.04 -5.93
N PRO A 311 26.99 -12.81 -6.19
CA PRO A 311 25.65 -12.62 -5.65
C PRO A 311 25.56 -12.94 -4.15
N CYS A 312 24.52 -12.40 -3.50
CA CYS A 312 24.27 -12.58 -2.08
C CYS A 312 23.17 -13.62 -1.82
N TYR A 313 23.24 -14.28 -0.70
CA TYR A 313 22.32 -15.38 -0.34
C TYR A 313 21.84 -15.31 1.10
N LEU A 314 20.72 -15.96 1.38
CA LEU A 314 20.41 -16.49 2.70
C LEU A 314 20.96 -17.91 2.79
N ARG A 315 21.77 -18.18 3.81
CA ARG A 315 22.42 -19.49 4.00
C ARG A 315 21.39 -20.49 4.53
N THR A 316 20.82 -21.28 3.62
CA THR A 316 19.88 -22.37 3.93
C THR A 316 20.55 -23.74 3.82
N GLU A 317 21.69 -23.82 3.16
CA GLU A 317 22.46 -25.06 3.06
C GLU A 317 22.80 -25.61 4.47
N GLY A 318 22.47 -26.88 4.69
CA GLY A 318 22.70 -27.56 5.95
C GLY A 318 21.62 -27.38 7.02
N ILE A 319 20.47 -26.76 6.71
CA ILE A 319 19.30 -26.76 7.62
C ILE A 319 18.75 -28.18 7.79
N THR A 320 18.01 -28.43 8.88
CA THR A 320 17.47 -29.77 9.15
C THR A 320 16.35 -30.15 8.18
N PRO A 321 16.06 -31.46 8.00
CA PRO A 321 14.92 -31.91 7.18
C PRO A 321 13.58 -31.31 7.61
N GLU A 322 13.37 -31.12 8.91
CA GLU A 322 12.14 -30.51 9.45
C GLU A 322 12.06 -29.02 9.08
N GLN A 323 13.19 -28.30 9.11
CA GLN A 323 13.28 -26.91 8.67
C GLN A 323 13.05 -26.79 7.16
N ASP A 324 13.61 -27.72 6.39
CA ASP A 324 13.42 -27.82 4.93
C ASP A 324 11.95 -27.97 4.57
N ASP A 325 11.27 -28.95 5.17
CA ASP A 325 9.83 -29.16 4.98
C ASP A 325 8.99 -27.95 5.44
N SER A 326 9.35 -27.33 6.54
CA SER A 326 8.68 -26.14 7.05
C SER A 326 8.77 -24.98 6.06
N LEU A 327 9.95 -24.75 5.46
CA LEU A 327 10.12 -23.72 4.43
C LEU A 327 9.28 -23.99 3.19
N LYS A 328 9.29 -25.22 2.67
CA LYS A 328 8.50 -25.60 1.49
C LYS A 328 7.02 -25.36 1.70
N ARG A 329 6.46 -25.78 2.85
CA ARG A 329 5.06 -25.56 3.20
C ARG A 329 4.73 -24.08 3.33
N ALA A 330 5.59 -23.29 3.99
CA ALA A 330 5.38 -21.87 4.17
C ALA A 330 5.33 -21.12 2.83
N TYR A 331 6.25 -21.41 1.92
CA TYR A 331 6.29 -20.76 0.61
C TYR A 331 5.22 -21.27 -0.35
N LEU A 332 4.79 -22.53 -0.25
CA LEU A 332 3.67 -23.02 -1.04
C LEU A 332 2.40 -22.19 -0.81
N ASN A 333 2.16 -21.76 0.41
CA ASN A 333 0.99 -20.94 0.77
C ASN A 333 1.19 -19.45 0.48
N MET A 334 2.41 -18.93 0.68
CA MET A 334 2.67 -17.49 0.69
C MET A 334 3.20 -16.98 -0.66
N ALA A 335 4.09 -17.72 -1.30
CA ALA A 335 4.76 -17.35 -2.53
C ALA A 335 5.19 -18.60 -3.31
N PRO A 336 4.24 -19.27 -3.99
CA PRO A 336 4.49 -20.53 -4.70
C PRO A 336 5.64 -20.47 -5.71
N SER A 337 5.93 -19.29 -6.26
CA SER A 337 7.05 -19.08 -7.19
C SER A 337 8.40 -19.51 -6.61
N GLN A 338 8.64 -19.36 -5.31
CA GLN A 338 9.86 -19.85 -4.67
C GLN A 338 9.87 -21.38 -4.55
N THR A 339 8.74 -21.99 -4.25
CA THR A 339 8.60 -23.46 -4.23
C THR A 339 8.84 -24.06 -5.62
N LEU A 340 8.31 -23.41 -6.67
CA LEU A 340 8.55 -23.82 -8.05
C LEU A 340 10.04 -23.75 -8.42
N LYS A 341 10.76 -22.71 -8.00
CA LYS A 341 12.23 -22.62 -8.22
C LYS A 341 12.98 -23.80 -7.61
N TRP A 342 12.64 -24.23 -6.40
CA TRP A 342 13.25 -25.42 -5.79
C TRP A 342 12.91 -26.69 -6.57
N LEU A 343 11.67 -26.85 -6.99
CA LEU A 343 11.27 -28.00 -7.82
C LEU A 343 11.97 -28.03 -9.18
N GLU A 344 12.06 -26.90 -9.86
CA GLU A 344 12.72 -26.76 -11.16
C GLU A 344 14.22 -27.01 -11.07
N SER A 345 14.86 -26.56 -9.98
CA SER A 345 16.30 -26.80 -9.75
C SER A 345 16.62 -28.25 -9.36
N GLY A 346 15.60 -29.02 -8.93
CA GLY A 346 15.76 -30.36 -8.39
C GLY A 346 16.50 -30.41 -7.06
N LYS A 347 16.66 -29.26 -6.38
CA LYS A 347 17.35 -29.12 -5.09
C LYS A 347 16.42 -28.62 -4.00
N ASN A 348 16.59 -29.16 -2.81
CA ASN A 348 15.88 -28.71 -1.63
C ASN A 348 16.52 -27.42 -1.05
N PRO A 349 15.78 -26.66 -0.24
CA PRO A 349 16.36 -25.52 0.49
C PRO A 349 17.62 -25.85 1.31
N SER A 350 17.71 -27.07 1.87
CA SER A 350 18.85 -27.55 2.63
C SER A 350 20.10 -27.87 1.80
N GLU A 351 19.95 -27.98 0.47
CA GLU A 351 21.01 -28.34 -0.47
C GLU A 351 21.54 -27.14 -1.27
N GLN A 352 20.89 -25.99 -1.16
CA GLN A 352 21.23 -24.79 -1.92
C GLN A 352 20.81 -23.54 -1.18
N ASN A 353 21.75 -22.58 -1.06
CA ASN A 353 21.44 -21.25 -0.53
C ASN A 353 20.47 -20.49 -1.42
N VAL A 354 19.62 -19.66 -0.82
CA VAL A 354 18.62 -18.87 -1.55
C VAL A 354 19.19 -17.51 -1.91
N GLU A 355 19.36 -17.26 -3.21
CA GLU A 355 19.82 -15.96 -3.71
C GLU A 355 18.79 -14.87 -3.39
N ILE A 356 19.30 -13.70 -2.97
CA ILE A 356 18.49 -12.55 -2.53
C ILE A 356 18.88 -11.27 -3.26
N GLU A 357 17.89 -10.39 -3.41
CA GLU A 357 18.09 -9.05 -4.00
C GLU A 357 17.07 -8.05 -3.45
N GLY A 358 17.35 -6.75 -3.62
CA GLY A 358 16.38 -5.69 -3.33
C GLY A 358 15.33 -5.57 -4.43
N THR A 359 14.10 -5.22 -4.05
CA THR A 359 13.03 -4.88 -5.00
C THR A 359 13.21 -3.47 -5.54
N GLU A 360 12.39 -3.10 -6.53
CA GLU A 360 12.10 -1.69 -6.83
C GLU A 360 11.49 -1.00 -5.61
N PRO A 361 11.64 0.35 -5.47
CA PRO A 361 11.05 1.08 -4.36
C PRO A 361 9.52 1.18 -4.42
N TYR A 362 8.87 1.15 -3.24
CA TYR A 362 7.44 1.32 -3.01
C TYR A 362 7.16 2.44 -2.00
N ILE A 363 5.97 3.02 -2.03
CA ILE A 363 5.47 3.89 -0.97
C ILE A 363 4.41 3.08 -0.21
N VAL A 364 4.75 2.64 1.01
CA VAL A 364 3.93 1.69 1.78
C VAL A 364 4.00 2.02 3.27
N GLY A 365 3.04 2.76 3.79
CA GLY A 365 2.95 3.13 5.21
C GLY A 365 2.81 1.95 6.18
N GLY A 366 2.49 0.76 5.67
CA GLY A 366 2.50 -0.48 6.46
C GLY A 366 3.89 -1.00 6.81
N HIS A 367 4.94 -0.50 6.16
CA HIS A 367 6.34 -0.89 6.37
C HIS A 367 7.22 0.32 6.71
N THR A 368 6.83 1.51 6.28
CA THR A 368 7.54 2.78 6.51
C THR A 368 6.62 3.78 7.20
N ALA A 369 7.12 4.99 7.46
CA ALA A 369 6.30 6.07 8.02
C ALA A 369 5.55 6.89 6.96
N SER A 370 5.61 6.49 5.67
CA SER A 370 5.02 7.24 4.56
C SER A 370 3.50 7.12 4.50
N GLY A 371 2.80 8.20 4.18
CA GLY A 371 1.34 8.19 3.97
C GLY A 371 0.65 9.48 4.39
N TYR A 372 -0.66 9.40 4.64
CA TYR A 372 -1.41 10.52 5.19
C TYR A 372 -0.89 10.92 6.56
N TRP A 373 -0.73 12.23 6.79
CA TRP A 373 -0.58 12.76 8.14
C TRP A 373 -1.95 12.69 8.84
N VAL A 374 -2.04 11.87 9.88
CA VAL A 374 -3.28 11.64 10.63
C VAL A 374 -3.11 11.96 12.11
N ASP A 375 -4.22 12.21 12.80
CA ASP A 375 -4.28 12.32 14.24
C ASP A 375 -4.44 10.93 14.93
N ASN A 376 -4.65 10.93 16.24
CA ASN A 376 -4.82 9.68 16.99
C ASN A 376 -6.10 8.91 16.65
N ASP A 377 -7.11 9.59 16.14
CA ASP A 377 -8.37 9.01 15.65
C ASP A 377 -8.26 8.53 14.18
N ARG A 378 -7.09 8.69 13.57
CA ARG A 378 -6.80 8.40 12.15
C ARG A 378 -7.51 9.37 11.19
N GLU A 379 -7.99 10.51 11.66
CA GLU A 379 -8.51 11.58 10.81
C GLU A 379 -7.36 12.35 10.16
N SER A 380 -7.49 12.65 8.87
CA SER A 380 -6.51 13.42 8.10
C SER A 380 -6.65 14.92 8.37
N THR A 381 -5.90 15.76 7.67
CA THR A 381 -6.06 17.22 7.73
C THR A 381 -7.30 17.74 6.99
N ILE A 382 -8.06 16.87 6.33
CA ILE A 382 -9.39 17.16 5.76
C ILE A 382 -10.42 16.56 6.72
N ARG A 383 -11.35 17.38 7.22
CA ARG A 383 -12.38 16.96 8.18
C ARG A 383 -13.26 15.84 7.59
N GLY A 384 -13.49 14.80 8.38
CA GLY A 384 -14.28 13.65 8.01
C GLY A 384 -13.62 12.66 7.07
N LEU A 385 -12.38 12.94 6.61
CA LEU A 385 -11.56 12.02 5.82
C LEU A 385 -10.55 11.31 6.73
N PHE A 386 -10.70 10.01 6.87
CA PHE A 386 -9.84 9.12 7.65
C PHE A 386 -8.93 8.29 6.74
N ALA A 387 -7.81 7.84 7.28
CA ALA A 387 -6.91 6.93 6.56
C ALA A 387 -6.42 5.81 7.49
N ALA A 388 -6.43 4.56 7.00
CA ALA A 388 -6.02 3.39 7.77
C ALA A 388 -5.29 2.35 6.90
N GLY A 389 -4.38 1.61 7.53
CA GLY A 389 -3.53 0.62 6.88
C GLY A 389 -2.36 1.26 6.15
N ASP A 390 -1.92 0.65 5.04
CA ASP A 390 -0.69 1.07 4.33
C ASP A 390 -0.76 2.47 3.72
N VAL A 391 -1.93 3.08 3.64
CA VAL A 391 -2.11 4.46 3.15
C VAL A 391 -1.90 5.51 4.23
N ALA A 392 -2.05 5.16 5.51
CA ALA A 392 -1.80 6.07 6.65
C ALA A 392 -0.32 6.13 6.99
N GLY A 393 0.19 7.33 7.31
CA GLY A 393 1.59 7.58 7.62
C GLY A 393 1.92 7.59 9.13
N GLY A 394 3.18 7.83 9.43
CA GLY A 394 3.69 8.00 10.80
C GLY A 394 3.86 6.73 11.63
N CYS A 395 3.24 5.62 11.24
CA CYS A 395 3.18 4.38 12.01
C CYS A 395 3.71 3.20 11.18
N PRO A 396 5.05 2.97 11.11
CA PRO A 396 5.61 1.85 10.34
C PRO A 396 5.35 0.49 10.99
N GLN A 397 5.61 -0.59 10.23
CA GLN A 397 5.55 -1.98 10.69
C GLN A 397 4.14 -2.42 11.18
N LYS A 398 3.08 -1.92 10.54
CA LYS A 398 1.69 -2.25 10.88
C LYS A 398 1.33 -3.69 10.53
N TYR A 399 1.74 -4.13 9.36
CA TYR A 399 1.36 -5.44 8.81
C TYR A 399 -0.16 -5.63 8.80
N VAL A 400 -0.63 -6.87 8.91
CA VAL A 400 -2.06 -7.19 8.84
C VAL A 400 -2.82 -6.67 10.06
N THR A 401 -2.37 -7.02 11.25
CA THR A 401 -3.08 -6.70 12.50
C THR A 401 -3.04 -5.22 12.85
N GLY A 402 -1.91 -4.55 12.59
CA GLY A 402 -1.84 -3.11 12.76
C GLY A 402 -2.77 -2.35 11.80
N ALA A 403 -2.90 -2.82 10.54
CA ALA A 403 -3.87 -2.24 9.61
C ALA A 403 -5.33 -2.45 10.09
N MET A 404 -5.63 -3.60 10.72
CA MET A 404 -6.94 -3.84 11.33
C MET A 404 -7.22 -2.91 12.51
N VAL A 405 -6.24 -2.72 13.40
CA VAL A 405 -6.38 -1.81 14.54
C VAL A 405 -6.59 -0.37 14.08
N GLU A 406 -5.87 0.08 13.05
CA GLU A 406 -6.12 1.42 12.50
C GLU A 406 -7.51 1.55 11.89
N GLY A 407 -8.00 0.53 11.18
CA GLY A 407 -9.37 0.48 10.70
C GLY A 407 -10.41 0.52 11.83
N GLU A 408 -10.15 -0.17 12.94
CA GLU A 408 -10.98 -0.15 14.15
C GLU A 408 -11.02 1.24 14.79
N ILE A 409 -9.85 1.87 14.99
CA ILE A 409 -9.75 3.21 15.58
C ILE A 409 -10.50 4.23 14.72
N ALA A 410 -10.27 4.23 13.41
CA ALA A 410 -10.96 5.12 12.48
C ALA A 410 -12.47 4.89 12.49
N ALA A 411 -12.93 3.64 12.52
CA ALA A 411 -14.35 3.29 12.55
C ALA A 411 -15.05 3.82 13.82
N ILE A 412 -14.43 3.60 14.99
CA ILE A 412 -14.97 4.10 16.27
C ILE A 412 -15.03 5.63 16.26
N ALA A 413 -14.00 6.30 15.74
CA ALA A 413 -13.98 7.76 15.66
C ALA A 413 -15.05 8.31 14.70
N MET A 414 -15.23 7.68 13.52
CA MET A 414 -16.29 8.06 12.58
C MET A 414 -17.69 7.92 13.20
N VAL A 415 -17.98 6.79 13.87
CA VAL A 415 -19.26 6.56 14.56
C VAL A 415 -19.48 7.63 15.62
N LYS A 416 -18.49 7.87 16.49
CA LYS A 416 -18.57 8.90 17.53
C LYS A 416 -18.86 10.29 16.96
N GLN A 417 -18.16 10.70 15.90
CA GLN A 417 -18.38 12.00 15.26
C GLN A 417 -19.77 12.10 14.61
N LEU A 418 -20.34 10.99 14.10
CA LEU A 418 -21.70 10.96 13.56
C LEU A 418 -22.74 11.09 14.69
N ASP A 419 -22.53 10.43 15.85
CA ASP A 419 -23.40 10.53 17.03
C ASP A 419 -23.40 11.94 17.65
N GLU A 420 -22.28 12.67 17.56
CA GLU A 420 -22.16 14.07 18.01
C GLU A 420 -22.91 15.05 17.09
N GLY A 421 -23.32 14.61 15.91
CA GLY A 421 -24.09 15.35 14.91
C GLY A 421 -23.27 15.75 13.70
N TYR A 422 -23.92 15.69 12.55
CA TYR A 422 -23.35 16.07 11.25
C TYR A 422 -24.22 17.15 10.61
N LEU A 423 -23.61 18.26 10.24
CA LEU A 423 -24.26 19.29 9.44
C LEU A 423 -23.99 18.99 7.97
N ASP A 424 -25.04 18.68 7.21
CA ASP A 424 -24.94 18.53 5.75
C ASP A 424 -24.63 19.90 5.15
N PRO A 425 -23.48 20.06 4.49
CA PRO A 425 -23.23 21.27 3.72
C PRO A 425 -24.12 21.30 2.46
N GLU A 426 -24.62 22.48 2.12
CA GLU A 426 -25.30 22.67 0.83
C GLU A 426 -24.27 22.53 -0.30
N LEU A 427 -24.47 21.57 -1.19
CA LEU A 427 -23.62 21.35 -2.37
C LEU A 427 -24.27 22.01 -3.59
N ASP A 428 -23.46 22.67 -4.43
CA ASP A 428 -23.82 23.00 -5.81
C ASP A 428 -23.62 21.74 -6.68
N GLU A 429 -24.68 20.93 -6.75
CA GLU A 429 -24.65 19.49 -6.96
C GLU A 429 -24.41 19.04 -8.42
N GLU A 430 -24.90 19.76 -9.41
CA GLU A 430 -24.96 19.24 -10.79
C GLU A 430 -23.65 19.45 -11.57
N THR A 431 -22.96 20.55 -11.37
CA THR A 431 -21.84 20.96 -12.21
C THR A 431 -20.53 20.18 -11.95
N ALA A 432 -20.32 19.64 -10.74
CA ALA A 432 -19.08 18.91 -10.42
C ALA A 432 -19.08 17.49 -10.99
N PHE A 433 -20.22 16.78 -10.89
CA PHE A 433 -20.35 15.43 -11.45
C PHE A 433 -20.34 15.45 -12.99
N ASP A 434 -20.99 16.43 -13.61
CA ASP A 434 -20.97 16.61 -15.07
C ASP A 434 -19.53 16.80 -15.58
N ARG A 435 -18.76 17.68 -14.96
CA ARG A 435 -17.34 17.89 -15.30
C ARG A 435 -16.50 16.63 -15.14
N LYS A 436 -16.80 15.80 -14.14
CA LYS A 436 -16.09 14.54 -13.94
C LYS A 436 -16.44 13.52 -15.03
N ILE A 437 -17.69 13.47 -15.46
CA ILE A 437 -18.12 12.63 -16.59
C ILE A 437 -17.47 13.10 -17.89
N GLU A 438 -17.43 14.42 -18.15
CA GLU A 438 -16.72 14.97 -19.30
C GLU A 438 -15.23 14.59 -19.32
N GLU A 439 -14.58 14.52 -18.14
CA GLU A 439 -13.19 14.03 -18.03
C GLU A 439 -13.09 12.54 -18.39
N TYR A 440 -14.01 11.68 -17.91
CA TYR A 440 -14.03 10.26 -18.28
C TYR A 440 -14.26 10.07 -19.77
N ASP A 441 -15.23 10.78 -20.34
CA ASP A 441 -15.56 10.72 -21.76
C ASP A 441 -14.40 11.24 -22.62
N HIS A 442 -13.65 12.24 -22.14
CA HIS A 442 -12.44 12.70 -22.82
C HIS A 442 -11.43 11.57 -23.03
N PHE A 443 -11.20 10.71 -22.04
CA PHE A 443 -10.28 9.59 -22.19
C PHE A 443 -10.86 8.42 -22.99
N LEU A 444 -12.18 8.27 -23.01
CA LEU A 444 -12.87 7.24 -23.80
C LEU A 444 -13.01 7.63 -25.28
N ASP A 445 -12.83 8.92 -25.61
CA ASP A 445 -12.77 9.37 -26.99
C ASP A 445 -11.43 8.97 -27.60
N THR A 446 -11.46 8.13 -28.64
CA THR A 446 -10.28 7.57 -29.29
C THR A 446 -9.81 8.39 -30.50
N ASP A 447 -10.52 9.44 -30.87
CA ASP A 447 -10.14 10.26 -32.01
C ASP A 447 -8.93 11.16 -31.65
N GLU A 448 -7.89 11.11 -32.48
CA GLU A 448 -6.67 11.93 -32.36
C GLU A 448 -5.75 11.67 -31.15
N LYS A 449 -5.86 10.55 -30.45
CA LYS A 449 -4.96 10.23 -29.32
C LYS A 449 -3.63 9.67 -29.80
N MET A 450 -2.55 10.05 -29.11
CA MET A 450 -1.17 9.81 -29.55
C MET A 450 -0.43 8.78 -28.72
N PHE A 451 -0.87 8.52 -27.48
CA PHE A 451 -0.15 7.70 -26.53
C PHE A 451 -1.03 6.61 -25.91
N THR A 452 -0.42 5.47 -25.58
CA THR A 452 -1.05 4.45 -24.73
C THR A 452 -0.65 4.67 -23.27
N TYR A 453 -1.47 4.18 -22.34
CA TYR A 453 -1.15 4.25 -20.90
C TYR A 453 0.15 3.52 -20.57
N GLU A 454 0.44 2.39 -21.23
CA GLU A 454 1.69 1.64 -21.03
C GLU A 454 2.91 2.47 -21.41
N ALA A 455 2.85 3.24 -22.50
CA ALA A 455 3.97 4.06 -22.92
C ALA A 455 4.32 5.14 -21.89
N ILE A 456 3.32 5.78 -21.32
CA ILE A 456 3.50 6.80 -20.27
C ILE A 456 3.96 6.15 -18.96
N GLU A 457 3.37 5.00 -18.57
CA GLU A 457 3.80 4.25 -17.38
C GLU A 457 5.27 3.83 -17.49
N GLU A 458 5.69 3.24 -18.61
CA GLU A 458 7.06 2.85 -18.83
C GLU A 458 8.02 4.04 -18.82
N ALA A 459 7.63 5.16 -19.43
CA ALA A 459 8.43 6.39 -19.41
C ALA A 459 8.62 6.92 -18.00
N MET A 460 7.55 6.97 -17.20
CA MET A 460 7.59 7.36 -15.78
C MET A 460 8.51 6.43 -14.98
N GLN A 461 8.34 5.11 -15.11
CA GLN A 461 9.15 4.12 -14.41
C GLN A 461 10.65 4.26 -14.75
N LYS A 462 11.00 4.52 -16.00
CA LYS A 462 12.38 4.80 -16.42
C LYS A 462 12.92 6.10 -15.81
N VAL A 463 12.10 7.15 -15.74
CA VAL A 463 12.50 8.42 -15.12
C VAL A 463 12.79 8.20 -13.63
N MET A 464 11.89 7.57 -12.92
CA MET A 464 12.04 7.31 -11.49
C MET A 464 13.24 6.39 -11.22
N ASP A 465 13.42 5.35 -12.02
CA ASP A 465 14.53 4.40 -11.86
C ASP A 465 15.89 5.07 -12.10
N ASN A 466 16.03 5.91 -13.13
CA ASN A 466 17.30 6.51 -13.52
C ASN A 466 17.67 7.78 -12.73
N TYR A 467 16.69 8.52 -12.20
CA TYR A 467 16.94 9.86 -11.66
C TYR A 467 16.43 10.05 -10.21
N ALA A 468 15.57 9.18 -9.71
CA ALA A 468 15.01 9.29 -8.36
C ALA A 468 15.36 8.10 -7.46
N GLY A 469 16.56 7.54 -7.63
CA GLY A 469 17.09 6.50 -6.76
C GLY A 469 16.41 5.13 -6.95
N GLY A 470 16.30 4.65 -8.19
CA GLY A 470 15.88 3.29 -8.49
C GLY A 470 17.03 2.29 -8.46
N ILE A 471 16.76 1.09 -8.94
CA ILE A 471 17.73 -0.02 -8.93
C ILE A 471 18.94 0.30 -9.82
N SER A 472 18.72 0.92 -10.99
CA SER A 472 19.79 1.25 -11.93
C SER A 472 20.82 2.24 -11.37
N THR A 473 20.47 2.96 -10.31
CA THR A 473 21.36 3.85 -9.57
C THR A 473 21.72 3.31 -8.17
N HIS A 474 21.51 2.02 -7.93
CA HIS A 474 21.73 1.41 -6.60
C HIS A 474 20.97 2.12 -5.46
N TYR A 475 19.77 2.64 -5.76
CA TYR A 475 18.89 3.42 -4.89
C TYR A 475 19.43 4.82 -4.50
N GLN A 476 20.55 5.25 -5.10
CA GLN A 476 21.20 6.53 -4.85
C GLN A 476 20.66 7.63 -5.76
N PHE A 477 20.65 8.85 -5.25
CA PHE A 477 20.22 10.05 -5.98
C PHE A 477 21.00 11.28 -5.50
N ASN A 478 20.94 12.34 -6.28
CA ASN A 478 21.41 13.68 -5.92
C ASN A 478 20.39 14.74 -6.37
N GLU A 479 20.53 15.97 -5.90
CA GLU A 479 19.60 17.07 -6.15
C GLU A 479 19.42 17.34 -7.65
N LYS A 480 20.50 17.31 -8.42
CA LYS A 480 20.45 17.56 -9.88
C LYS A 480 19.66 16.47 -10.63
N GLN A 481 19.81 15.21 -10.22
CA GLN A 481 19.02 14.11 -10.78
C GLN A 481 17.54 14.26 -10.44
N LEU A 482 17.22 14.64 -9.19
CA LEU A 482 15.84 14.85 -8.76
C LEU A 482 15.16 16.02 -9.49
N GLU A 483 15.88 17.10 -9.79
CA GLU A 483 15.36 18.20 -10.63
C GLU A 483 15.00 17.72 -12.03
N LEU A 484 15.88 16.94 -12.66
CA LEU A 484 15.63 16.36 -13.97
C LEU A 484 14.44 15.36 -13.93
N ALA A 485 14.33 14.57 -12.85
CA ALA A 485 13.19 13.68 -12.65
C ALA A 485 11.89 14.49 -12.59
N LYS A 486 11.86 15.56 -11.78
CA LYS A 486 10.69 16.45 -11.65
C LYS A 486 10.25 16.98 -12.99
N GLU A 487 11.15 17.62 -13.75
CA GLU A 487 10.85 18.18 -15.08
C GLU A 487 10.23 17.13 -16.01
N LYS A 488 10.80 15.93 -16.04
CA LYS A 488 10.31 14.85 -16.92
C LYS A 488 8.95 14.32 -16.48
N ILE A 489 8.70 14.16 -15.18
CA ILE A 489 7.39 13.71 -14.67
C ILE A 489 6.32 14.78 -14.93
N GLU A 490 6.61 16.08 -14.76
CA GLU A 490 5.69 17.16 -15.11
C GLU A 490 5.36 17.19 -16.61
N GLN A 491 6.31 16.84 -17.48
CA GLN A 491 6.05 16.68 -18.91
C GLN A 491 5.11 15.49 -19.16
N LEU A 492 5.34 14.35 -18.49
CA LEU A 492 4.47 13.17 -18.63
C LEU A 492 3.05 13.44 -18.12
N GLN A 493 2.87 14.23 -17.06
CA GLN A 493 1.53 14.64 -16.59
C GLN A 493 0.74 15.40 -17.66
N LYS A 494 1.42 16.24 -18.45
CA LYS A 494 0.78 16.95 -19.57
C LYS A 494 0.40 16.00 -20.71
N LEU A 495 1.23 14.97 -20.95
CA LEU A 495 0.98 14.00 -22.02
C LEU A 495 -0.17 13.04 -21.70
N VAL A 496 -0.50 12.83 -20.41
CA VAL A 496 -1.63 11.97 -20.00
C VAL A 496 -2.93 12.37 -20.69
N TRP A 497 -3.19 13.65 -20.87
CA TRP A 497 -4.38 14.16 -21.55
C TRP A 497 -4.50 13.75 -23.04
N HIS A 498 -3.44 13.16 -23.60
CA HIS A 498 -3.40 12.62 -24.96
C HIS A 498 -3.43 11.08 -25.01
N ILE A 499 -3.78 10.44 -23.90
CA ILE A 499 -4.03 8.98 -23.85
C ILE A 499 -5.48 8.71 -24.24
N SER A 500 -5.72 7.60 -24.93
CA SER A 500 -7.07 7.06 -25.15
C SER A 500 -7.24 5.72 -24.42
N ALA A 501 -8.46 5.49 -23.97
CA ALA A 501 -8.94 4.22 -23.45
C ALA A 501 -10.02 3.65 -24.38
N HIS A 502 -9.92 2.36 -24.73
CA HIS A 502 -10.90 1.71 -25.60
C HIS A 502 -12.13 1.20 -24.85
N ASP A 503 -12.06 1.13 -23.54
CA ASP A 503 -13.15 0.71 -22.66
C ASP A 503 -12.92 1.19 -21.21
N MET A 504 -13.86 0.88 -20.33
CA MET A 504 -13.80 1.25 -18.91
C MET A 504 -12.63 0.58 -18.17
N HIS A 505 -12.19 -0.59 -18.62
CA HIS A 505 -11.03 -1.25 -18.02
C HIS A 505 -9.72 -0.54 -18.37
N GLU A 506 -9.57 -0.10 -19.63
CA GLU A 506 -8.42 0.73 -20.02
C GLU A 506 -8.49 2.13 -19.40
N LEU A 507 -9.69 2.71 -19.22
CA LEU A 507 -9.86 3.96 -18.47
C LEU A 507 -9.28 3.83 -17.03
N MET A 508 -9.48 2.69 -16.37
CA MET A 508 -8.86 2.43 -15.08
C MET A 508 -7.33 2.54 -15.17
N PHE A 509 -6.68 1.99 -16.20
CA PHE A 509 -5.23 2.09 -16.36
C PHE A 509 -4.76 3.52 -16.63
N VAL A 510 -5.55 4.33 -17.33
CA VAL A 510 -5.26 5.76 -17.50
C VAL A 510 -5.21 6.46 -16.14
N TYR A 511 -6.21 6.19 -15.27
CA TYR A 511 -6.23 6.76 -13.91
C TYR A 511 -5.08 6.22 -13.06
N GLU A 512 -4.73 4.94 -13.16
CA GLU A 512 -3.56 4.37 -12.48
C GLU A 512 -2.24 5.09 -12.84
N VAL A 513 -2.09 5.52 -14.09
CA VAL A 513 -0.93 6.33 -14.53
C VAL A 513 -1.00 7.74 -13.94
N LYS A 514 -2.17 8.40 -13.96
CA LYS A 514 -2.36 9.72 -13.34
C LYS A 514 -2.01 9.70 -11.85
N GLU A 515 -2.49 8.70 -11.13
CA GLU A 515 -2.22 8.48 -9.71
C GLU A 515 -0.72 8.34 -9.43
N ARG A 516 -0.04 7.46 -10.17
CA ARG A 516 1.41 7.24 -10.03
C ARG A 516 2.23 8.48 -10.35
N LEU A 517 1.88 9.25 -11.37
CA LEU A 517 2.59 10.50 -11.70
C LEU A 517 2.46 11.54 -10.58
N THR A 518 1.28 11.67 -9.97
CA THR A 518 1.06 12.55 -8.81
C THR A 518 1.91 12.11 -7.60
N VAL A 519 1.90 10.81 -7.29
CA VAL A 519 2.71 10.25 -6.19
C VAL A 519 4.21 10.40 -6.49
N ALA A 520 4.65 10.18 -7.74
CA ALA A 520 6.04 10.31 -8.14
C ALA A 520 6.58 11.73 -7.89
N LEU A 521 5.81 12.78 -8.23
CA LEU A 521 6.20 14.16 -7.94
C LEU A 521 6.34 14.42 -6.44
N SER A 522 5.41 13.90 -5.63
CA SER A 522 5.50 14.02 -4.17
C SER A 522 6.74 13.30 -3.62
N VAL A 523 7.04 12.09 -4.11
CA VAL A 523 8.26 11.35 -3.73
C VAL A 523 9.50 12.15 -4.08
N ILE A 524 9.59 12.70 -5.29
CA ILE A 524 10.73 13.52 -5.72
C ILE A 524 10.88 14.76 -4.82
N ALA A 525 9.79 15.43 -4.49
CA ALA A 525 9.80 16.60 -3.63
C ALA A 525 10.31 16.27 -2.22
N HIS A 526 9.86 15.19 -1.61
CA HIS A 526 10.31 14.72 -0.30
C HIS A 526 11.79 14.29 -0.30
N LEU A 527 12.22 13.52 -1.34
CA LEU A 527 13.63 13.14 -1.50
C LEU A 527 14.53 14.37 -1.64
N LYS A 528 14.07 15.41 -2.36
CA LYS A 528 14.81 16.66 -2.54
C LYS A 528 14.87 17.51 -1.28
N ASP A 529 13.79 17.49 -0.47
CA ASP A 529 13.68 18.32 0.73
C ASP A 529 14.60 17.83 1.85
N ARG A 530 14.66 16.51 2.13
CA ARG A 530 15.50 15.93 3.20
C ARG A 530 16.99 15.97 2.85
N LYS A 531 17.77 16.75 3.61
CA LYS A 531 19.21 16.97 3.38
C LYS A 531 20.07 16.08 4.29
N GLU A 532 19.83 14.77 4.27
CA GLU A 532 20.60 13.75 4.99
C GLU A 532 20.44 12.37 4.36
N THR A 533 21.26 11.40 4.75
CA THR A 533 21.04 9.97 4.55
C THR A 533 20.83 9.30 5.89
N ARG A 534 19.58 8.94 6.19
CA ARG A 534 19.18 8.26 7.43
C ARG A 534 18.90 6.78 7.21
N TRP A 535 18.19 6.47 6.14
CA TRP A 535 17.82 5.10 5.78
C TRP A 535 18.60 4.69 4.52
N HIS A 536 19.70 3.96 4.71
CA HIS A 536 20.48 3.46 3.58
C HIS A 536 19.61 2.63 2.63
N SER A 537 19.78 2.81 1.34
CA SER A 537 18.96 2.29 0.24
C SER A 537 17.52 2.84 0.16
N PHE A 538 16.86 3.19 1.27
CA PHE A 538 15.52 3.77 1.20
C PHE A 538 15.54 5.24 0.75
N ALA A 539 16.52 6.02 1.20
CA ALA A 539 16.73 7.42 0.82
C ALA A 539 18.23 7.77 0.87
N GLU A 540 19.04 7.20 -0.03
CA GLU A 540 20.49 7.40 -0.04
C GLU A 540 20.87 8.61 -0.91
N ASN A 541 21.08 9.75 -0.24
CA ASN A 541 21.39 11.04 -0.86
C ASN A 541 22.90 11.24 -1.01
N LEU A 542 23.40 11.31 -2.25
CA LEU A 542 24.82 11.48 -2.53
C LEU A 542 25.37 12.87 -2.19
N ASP A 543 24.52 13.90 -2.16
CA ASP A 543 24.90 15.26 -1.76
C ASP A 543 24.98 15.40 -0.24
N TYR A 544 24.23 14.58 0.50
CA TYR A 544 24.14 14.57 1.96
C TYR A 544 24.25 13.14 2.50
N PRO A 545 25.44 12.52 2.45
CA PRO A 545 25.61 11.09 2.77
C PRO A 545 25.51 10.77 4.27
N GLU A 546 25.62 11.79 5.13
CA GLU A 546 25.63 11.61 6.58
C GLU A 546 24.25 11.90 7.20
N LYS A 547 23.96 11.23 8.32
CA LYS A 547 22.79 11.51 9.14
C LYS A 547 22.98 12.79 9.97
N SER A 548 21.95 13.63 10.04
CA SER A 548 21.97 14.88 10.81
C SER A 548 20.87 14.92 11.87
N LYS A 549 21.17 15.50 13.04
CA LYS A 549 20.19 15.78 14.10
C LYS A 549 19.16 16.82 13.71
N GLU A 550 19.51 17.75 12.85
CA GLU A 550 18.60 18.79 12.35
C GLU A 550 17.44 18.19 11.56
N TRP A 551 17.64 16.99 11.04
CA TRP A 551 16.64 16.24 10.28
C TRP A 551 15.90 15.17 11.12
N GLU A 552 15.98 15.21 12.45
CA GLU A 552 15.10 14.43 13.35
C GLU A 552 13.69 15.07 13.39
N ILE A 553 13.07 15.17 12.23
CA ILE A 553 11.77 15.78 11.95
C ILE A 553 11.02 14.97 10.90
N PHE A 554 9.70 15.12 10.86
CA PHE A 554 8.92 14.67 9.71
C PHE A 554 9.02 15.68 8.57
N VAL A 555 9.28 15.18 7.38
CA VAL A 555 9.10 15.91 6.12
C VAL A 555 7.69 15.62 5.62
N ASN A 556 6.86 16.65 5.59
CA ASN A 556 5.49 16.57 5.14
C ASN A 556 5.29 17.45 3.90
N SER A 557 4.21 17.20 3.17
CA SER A 557 3.82 18.03 2.05
C SER A 557 2.31 18.23 1.99
N LYS A 558 1.88 19.35 1.39
CA LYS A 558 0.47 19.66 1.16
C LYS A 558 0.32 20.44 -0.14
N MET A 559 -0.68 20.10 -0.93
CA MET A 559 -1.06 20.89 -2.10
C MET A 559 -1.79 22.16 -1.66
N VAL A 560 -1.28 23.32 -2.06
CA VAL A 560 -1.88 24.65 -1.79
C VAL A 560 -1.83 25.45 -3.07
N ASP A 561 -2.98 25.90 -3.55
CA ASP A 561 -3.11 26.70 -4.77
C ASP A 561 -2.41 26.09 -6.01
N GLY A 562 -2.46 24.77 -6.14
CA GLY A 562 -1.83 24.01 -7.24
C GLY A 562 -0.33 23.78 -7.11
N GLU A 563 0.28 24.20 -6.00
CA GLU A 563 1.71 23.97 -5.70
C GLU A 563 1.88 23.05 -4.49
N LEU A 564 2.81 22.11 -4.59
CA LEU A 564 3.18 21.24 -3.48
C LEU A 564 4.11 22.01 -2.51
N LYS A 565 3.62 22.32 -1.32
CA LYS A 565 4.38 23.00 -0.26
C LYS A 565 4.95 21.97 0.72
N MET A 566 6.24 22.08 1.02
CA MET A 566 6.90 21.26 2.03
C MET A 566 6.66 21.83 3.43
N ILE A 567 6.45 20.97 4.41
CA ILE A 567 6.16 21.30 5.80
C ILE A 567 7.04 20.43 6.68
N HIS A 568 7.72 21.04 7.65
CA HIS A 568 8.49 20.31 8.64
C HIS A 568 7.70 20.22 9.95
N ARG A 569 7.64 19.03 10.55
CA ARG A 569 6.99 18.80 11.84
C ARG A 569 7.92 18.10 12.81
N ASP A 570 7.84 18.51 14.06
CA ASP A 570 8.58 17.88 15.14
C ASP A 570 8.16 16.42 15.35
N LEU A 571 9.07 15.62 15.90
CA LEU A 571 8.77 14.25 16.32
C LEU A 571 7.73 14.27 17.46
N VAL A 572 6.82 13.30 17.43
CA VAL A 572 5.82 13.11 18.49
C VAL A 572 6.24 11.91 19.34
N ASN A 573 6.80 12.20 20.52
CA ASN A 573 7.27 11.21 21.48
C ASN A 573 6.25 10.99 22.61
N LEU A 574 6.18 9.78 23.16
CA LEU A 574 5.24 9.44 24.26
C LEU A 574 5.39 10.34 25.48
N CYS A 575 6.60 10.82 25.78
CA CYS A 575 6.85 11.73 26.90
C CYS A 575 6.24 13.14 26.70
N GLN A 576 5.81 13.48 25.50
CA GLN A 576 5.24 14.80 25.16
C GLN A 576 3.72 14.76 25.05
N VAL A 577 3.10 13.58 25.13
CA VAL A 577 1.64 13.41 25.07
C VAL A 577 1.05 13.84 26.43
N PRO A 578 0.17 14.86 26.50
CA PRO A 578 -0.46 15.24 27.74
C PRO A 578 -1.26 14.08 28.36
N ALA A 579 -1.14 13.89 29.67
CA ALA A 579 -1.79 12.79 30.40
C ALA A 579 -3.33 12.72 30.20
N GLY A 580 -3.98 13.82 29.80
CA GLY A 580 -5.40 13.88 29.45
C GLY A 580 -5.77 13.16 28.15
N ASN A 581 -4.87 13.09 27.18
CA ASN A 581 -5.10 12.35 25.92
C ASN A 581 -4.81 10.84 26.07
N MET A 582 -4.06 10.44 27.10
CA MET A 582 -3.90 9.00 27.42
C MET A 582 -5.15 8.39 28.06
N ALA A 583 -6.01 9.21 28.69
CA ALA A 583 -7.28 8.72 29.29
C ALA A 583 -8.33 8.30 28.24
N CYS A 584 -8.28 8.83 27.01
CA CYS A 584 -9.11 8.34 25.90
C CYS A 584 -8.73 6.92 25.45
N LEU A 585 -7.45 6.52 25.66
CA LEU A 585 -6.96 5.17 25.32
C LEU A 585 -7.45 4.10 26.33
N SER A 586 -7.89 4.50 27.54
CA SER A 586 -8.40 3.57 28.56
C SER A 586 -9.90 3.25 28.45
N LEU A 587 -10.65 3.93 27.57
CA LEU A 587 -12.08 3.69 27.34
C LEU A 587 -12.36 2.54 26.35
N ILE A 588 -11.31 1.95 25.76
CA ILE A 588 -11.42 0.75 24.91
C ILE A 588 -11.47 -0.55 25.74
N HIS A 589 -11.67 -0.46 27.06
CA HIS A 589 -11.74 -1.59 27.99
C HIS A 589 -13.18 -1.89 28.46
N ILE A 590 -14.19 -1.75 27.59
CA ILE A 590 -15.53 -2.30 27.87
C ILE A 590 -15.93 -3.25 26.74
#